data_a1e1ac5480314cd32e2b5c33988c67c5
#
_entry.id   a1e1ac5480314cd32e2b5c33988c67c5
#
_cell.length_a   1.000
_cell.length_b   1.000
_cell.length_c   1.000
_cell.angle_alpha   90.00
_cell.angle_beta   90.00
_cell.angle_gamma   90.00
#
_symmetry.space_group_name_H-M   'P 1'
#
loop_
_entity.id
_entity.type
_entity.pdbx_description
1 polymer ?
#
loop_
_entity_poly.entity_id
_entity_poly.type
_entity_poly.pdbx_seq_one_letter_code
_entity_poly.pdbx_strand_id
1 'polypeptide(L)'
;ATVLGQNPGPFTGPGTNTYLVGNGKQPLLLDTGIGLDVYDPLLEQALSETKQANELQEIVLTHVHQDHIGGVPNVKRRFGDLPVLKHPWPEKDQAFDFAMTDVHDGTLIETDGATLEAVHTPGHAKDHICYYLREEKALFTGDLVLGAGTTVVPEEGGGLIDYMASLRKLLKFELSVIYPAHGPAIHDPYKKLNDYISHRELREAQVLDALNANVTNVAAIVKRIYTDVPEFLHKAAANSVLSHLNKLKTEGRAKQKNNEWAPM
;
A
#
# COMPACT_ATOMS: atom_id res chain seq x y z
N ALA A 1 8.89 -8.66 -14.25
CA ALA A 1 10.18 -8.14 -13.73
C ALA A 1 9.94 -6.99 -12.77
N THR A 2 10.90 -6.72 -11.90
CA THR A 2 10.84 -5.59 -10.94
C THR A 2 11.77 -4.48 -11.40
N VAL A 3 11.31 -3.23 -11.36
CA VAL A 3 12.11 -2.03 -11.60
C VAL A 3 12.02 -1.12 -10.37
N LEU A 4 13.16 -0.72 -9.82
CA LEU A 4 13.18 0.09 -8.60
C LEU A 4 13.05 1.58 -8.94
N GLY A 5 12.12 2.28 -8.27
CA GLY A 5 11.77 3.69 -8.50
C GLY A 5 12.84 4.72 -8.10
N GLN A 6 13.99 4.29 -7.56
CA GLN A 6 15.17 5.12 -7.24
C GLN A 6 14.90 6.25 -6.22
N ASN A 7 13.91 6.08 -5.36
CA ASN A 7 13.46 7.04 -4.35
C ASN A 7 13.71 6.52 -2.92
N PRO A 8 14.96 6.28 -2.50
CA PRO A 8 15.25 5.74 -1.17
C PRO A 8 14.82 6.69 -0.06
N GLY A 9 14.25 6.14 1.00
CA GLY A 9 13.75 6.93 2.11
C GLY A 9 13.32 6.12 3.32
N PRO A 10 12.97 6.81 4.43
CA PRO A 10 12.55 6.13 5.66
C PRO A 10 11.30 5.26 5.51
N PHE A 11 10.42 5.56 4.55
CA PHE A 11 9.17 4.84 4.28
C PHE A 11 9.28 3.93 3.06
N THR A 12 10.16 4.25 2.11
CA THR A 12 10.33 3.53 0.87
C THR A 12 11.51 2.53 0.88
N GLY A 13 12.31 2.56 1.95
CA GLY A 13 13.52 1.72 2.01
C GLY A 13 14.49 2.03 0.87
N PRO A 14 14.86 1.05 0.02
CA PRO A 14 15.72 1.30 -1.15
C PRO A 14 14.99 2.02 -2.29
N GLY A 15 13.68 2.13 -2.24
CA GLY A 15 12.80 2.75 -3.22
C GLY A 15 11.52 1.95 -3.43
N THR A 16 10.60 2.50 -4.22
CA THR A 16 9.35 1.85 -4.61
C THR A 16 9.60 0.79 -5.68
N ASN A 17 9.16 -0.43 -5.47
CA ASN A 17 9.15 -1.46 -6.50
C ASN A 17 8.00 -1.20 -7.46
N THR A 18 8.30 -1.11 -8.74
CA THR A 18 7.35 -1.16 -9.83
C THR A 18 7.50 -2.48 -10.58
N TYR A 19 6.47 -2.95 -11.25
CA TYR A 19 6.47 -4.29 -11.81
C TYR A 19 6.04 -4.31 -13.28
N LEU A 20 6.81 -5.00 -14.12
CA LEU A 20 6.40 -5.38 -15.46
C LEU A 20 5.70 -6.74 -15.40
N VAL A 21 4.41 -6.78 -15.74
CA VAL A 21 3.55 -7.97 -15.66
C VAL A 21 3.11 -8.37 -17.05
N GLY A 22 3.14 -9.68 -17.34
CA GLY A 22 2.85 -10.28 -18.64
C GLY A 22 4.08 -10.86 -19.34
N ASN A 23 3.87 -11.68 -20.35
CA ASN A 23 4.92 -12.39 -21.10
C ASN A 23 5.07 -11.90 -22.53
N GLY A 24 4.15 -11.05 -23.00
CA GLY A 24 4.14 -10.49 -24.36
C GLY A 24 5.08 -9.29 -24.51
N LYS A 25 5.00 -8.69 -25.72
CA LYS A 25 5.81 -7.53 -26.09
C LYS A 25 5.28 -6.20 -25.53
N GLN A 26 4.08 -6.20 -24.98
CA GLN A 26 3.45 -5.04 -24.35
C GLN A 26 2.98 -5.43 -22.93
N PRO A 27 3.89 -5.55 -21.96
CA PRO A 27 3.51 -5.84 -20.58
C PRO A 27 2.77 -4.66 -19.93
N LEU A 28 2.03 -4.96 -18.86
CA LEU A 28 1.49 -3.94 -17.95
C LEU A 28 2.64 -3.35 -17.11
N LEU A 29 2.58 -2.06 -16.82
CA LEU A 29 3.41 -1.44 -15.79
C LEU A 29 2.57 -1.20 -14.53
N LEU A 30 2.88 -1.90 -13.45
CA LEU A 30 2.26 -1.72 -12.15
C LEU A 30 3.07 -0.73 -11.31
N ASP A 31 2.47 0.41 -10.98
CA ASP A 31 3.06 1.61 -10.38
C ASP A 31 4.21 2.23 -11.20
N THR A 32 4.58 3.47 -10.90
CA THR A 32 5.48 4.26 -11.73
C THR A 32 6.63 4.94 -10.96
N GLY A 33 6.69 4.74 -9.64
CA GLY A 33 7.60 5.48 -8.78
C GLY A 33 7.21 6.96 -8.64
N ILE A 34 8.14 7.77 -8.14
CA ILE A 34 7.92 9.20 -7.86
C ILE A 34 8.17 10.13 -9.07
N GLY A 35 8.61 9.57 -10.20
CA GLY A 35 8.89 10.35 -11.42
C GLY A 35 10.30 10.93 -11.51
N LEU A 36 11.31 10.22 -11.03
CA LEU A 36 12.71 10.60 -11.19
C LEU A 36 13.21 10.24 -12.59
N ASP A 37 13.93 11.14 -13.24
CA ASP A 37 14.45 10.94 -14.61
C ASP A 37 15.37 9.70 -14.73
N VAL A 38 16.03 9.31 -13.65
CA VAL A 38 16.87 8.10 -13.60
C VAL A 38 16.07 6.81 -13.72
N TYR A 39 14.77 6.84 -13.51
CA TYR A 39 13.89 5.67 -13.58
C TYR A 39 13.62 5.24 -15.04
N ASP A 40 13.41 6.19 -15.95
CA ASP A 40 13.04 5.91 -17.34
C ASP A 40 14.03 4.96 -18.05
N PRO A 41 15.37 5.20 -18.01
CA PRO A 41 16.33 4.29 -18.65
C PRO A 41 16.38 2.90 -17.98
N LEU A 42 16.10 2.79 -16.67
CA LEU A 42 16.03 1.49 -16.00
C LEU A 42 14.79 0.69 -16.44
N LEU A 43 13.67 1.37 -16.63
CA LEU A 43 12.45 0.75 -17.16
C LEU A 43 12.66 0.27 -18.61
N GLU A 44 13.30 1.06 -19.45
CA GLU A 44 13.66 0.67 -20.83
C GLU A 44 14.57 -0.55 -20.86
N GLN A 45 15.62 -0.54 -20.03
CA GLN A 45 16.51 -1.67 -19.91
C GLN A 45 15.75 -2.94 -19.47
N ALA A 46 14.91 -2.84 -18.46
CA ALA A 46 14.11 -3.97 -17.97
C ALA A 46 13.15 -4.51 -19.05
N LEU A 47 12.50 -3.64 -19.82
CA LEU A 47 11.66 -4.03 -20.94
C LEU A 47 12.47 -4.79 -22.01
N SER A 48 13.59 -4.26 -22.44
CA SER A 48 14.45 -4.86 -23.44
C SER A 48 15.00 -6.22 -22.99
N GLU A 49 15.52 -6.31 -21.76
CA GLU A 49 16.20 -7.51 -21.26
C GLU A 49 15.23 -8.65 -20.91
N THR A 50 14.07 -8.32 -20.33
CA THR A 50 13.17 -9.34 -19.77
C THR A 50 11.98 -9.67 -20.65
N LYS A 51 11.55 -8.75 -21.50
CA LYS A 51 10.35 -8.89 -22.34
C LYS A 51 10.65 -8.84 -23.84
N GLN A 52 11.90 -8.52 -24.24
CA GLN A 52 12.24 -8.21 -25.61
C GLN A 52 11.27 -7.19 -26.24
N ALA A 53 10.86 -6.22 -25.42
CA ALA A 53 9.83 -5.23 -25.67
C ALA A 53 10.40 -3.83 -25.57
N ASN A 54 9.73 -2.90 -26.20
CA ASN A 54 10.03 -1.45 -26.15
C ASN A 54 8.75 -0.62 -25.95
N GLU A 55 7.63 -1.29 -25.71
CA GLU A 55 6.31 -0.70 -25.53
C GLU A 55 5.67 -1.25 -24.25
N LEU A 56 4.72 -0.48 -23.72
CA LEU A 56 3.86 -0.87 -22.60
C LEU A 56 2.41 -0.94 -23.11
N GLN A 57 1.59 -1.81 -22.54
CA GLN A 57 0.17 -1.87 -22.83
C GLN A 57 -0.56 -0.72 -22.14
N GLU A 58 -0.39 -0.62 -20.83
CA GLU A 58 -1.03 0.39 -19.97
C GLU A 58 -0.32 0.47 -18.62
N ILE A 59 -0.64 1.53 -17.87
CA ILE A 59 -0.19 1.75 -16.50
C ILE A 59 -1.31 1.35 -15.54
N VAL A 60 -0.99 0.53 -14.56
CA VAL A 60 -1.91 0.06 -13.52
C VAL A 60 -1.42 0.57 -12.17
N LEU A 61 -2.24 1.31 -11.43
CA LEU A 61 -1.84 1.95 -10.18
C LEU A 61 -2.48 1.27 -8.98
N THR A 62 -1.69 1.10 -7.93
CA THR A 62 -2.19 0.58 -6.65
C THR A 62 -2.97 1.63 -5.87
N HIS A 63 -2.48 2.87 -5.83
CA HIS A 63 -3.12 3.99 -5.13
C HIS A 63 -2.48 5.35 -5.48
N VAL A 64 -3.00 6.43 -4.91
CA VAL A 64 -2.73 7.83 -5.28
C VAL A 64 -1.44 8.43 -4.72
N HIS A 65 -0.68 7.73 -3.86
CA HIS A 65 0.53 8.31 -3.27
C HIS A 65 1.61 8.58 -4.32
N GLN A 66 2.36 9.67 -4.10
CA GLN A 66 3.31 10.22 -5.08
C GLN A 66 4.37 9.23 -5.54
N ASP A 67 4.82 8.34 -4.68
CA ASP A 67 5.82 7.34 -5.02
C ASP A 67 5.27 6.13 -5.80
N HIS A 68 3.96 6.13 -6.11
CA HIS A 68 3.27 5.17 -6.98
C HIS A 68 2.78 5.81 -8.28
N ILE A 69 2.10 6.97 -8.18
CA ILE A 69 1.48 7.65 -9.33
C ILE A 69 2.36 8.74 -9.93
N GLY A 70 3.35 9.27 -9.18
CA GLY A 70 4.10 10.47 -9.56
C GLY A 70 4.90 10.33 -10.85
N GLY A 71 5.28 9.12 -11.24
CA GLY A 71 6.02 8.85 -12.48
C GLY A 71 5.15 8.75 -13.73
N VAL A 72 3.82 8.75 -13.63
CA VAL A 72 2.92 8.64 -14.79
C VAL A 72 3.24 9.65 -15.90
N PRO A 73 3.46 10.96 -15.62
CA PRO A 73 3.81 11.91 -16.68
C PRO A 73 5.12 11.59 -17.39
N ASN A 74 6.12 11.07 -16.68
CA ASN A 74 7.41 10.69 -17.26
C ASN A 74 7.25 9.45 -18.15
N VAL A 75 6.58 8.43 -17.66
CA VAL A 75 6.30 7.20 -18.43
C VAL A 75 5.51 7.53 -19.70
N LYS A 76 4.43 8.34 -19.61
CA LYS A 76 3.66 8.78 -20.79
C LYS A 76 4.50 9.59 -21.78
N ARG A 77 5.37 10.49 -21.30
CA ARG A 77 6.28 11.26 -22.16
C ARG A 77 7.24 10.33 -22.92
N ARG A 78 7.68 9.23 -22.30
CA ARG A 78 8.67 8.32 -22.85
C ARG A 78 8.06 7.22 -23.74
N PHE A 79 6.92 6.66 -23.35
CA PHE A 79 6.31 5.49 -24.00
C PHE A 79 5.03 5.81 -24.79
N GLY A 80 4.58 7.08 -24.78
CA GLY A 80 3.37 7.52 -25.45
C GLY A 80 2.18 7.68 -24.51
N ASP A 81 1.04 8.05 -25.06
CA ASP A 81 -0.20 8.30 -24.29
C ASP A 81 -0.87 6.99 -23.86
N LEU A 82 -0.30 6.34 -22.85
CA LEU A 82 -0.79 5.09 -22.31
C LEU A 82 -2.07 5.29 -21.48
N PRO A 83 -3.02 4.34 -21.52
CA PRO A 83 -4.10 4.27 -20.54
C PRO A 83 -3.55 4.16 -19.12
N VAL A 84 -4.22 4.81 -18.15
CA VAL A 84 -3.89 4.75 -16.73
C VAL A 84 -5.08 4.20 -15.98
N LEU A 85 -4.91 3.07 -15.33
CA LEU A 85 -5.95 2.34 -14.61
C LEU A 85 -5.76 2.53 -13.10
N LYS A 86 -6.83 2.93 -12.39
CA LYS A 86 -6.77 3.19 -10.94
C LYS A 86 -8.15 3.07 -10.30
N HIS A 87 -8.22 2.65 -9.03
CA HIS A 87 -9.46 2.78 -8.26
C HIS A 87 -9.74 4.26 -7.97
N PRO A 88 -10.98 4.76 -8.16
CA PRO A 88 -11.25 6.19 -8.04
C PRO A 88 -11.16 6.70 -6.60
N TRP A 89 -10.52 7.85 -6.45
CA TRP A 89 -10.60 8.72 -5.28
C TRP A 89 -10.72 10.18 -5.75
N PRO A 90 -11.94 10.63 -6.15
CA PRO A 90 -12.14 11.88 -6.89
C PRO A 90 -11.51 13.12 -6.24
N GLU A 91 -11.52 13.20 -4.88
CA GLU A 91 -10.96 14.34 -4.15
C GLU A 91 -9.43 14.44 -4.28
N LYS A 92 -8.74 13.33 -4.56
CA LYS A 92 -7.29 13.30 -4.78
C LYS A 92 -6.95 13.26 -6.26
N ASP A 93 -7.74 12.56 -7.06
CA ASP A 93 -7.49 12.34 -8.49
C ASP A 93 -7.52 13.63 -9.30
N GLN A 94 -8.34 14.61 -8.90
CA GLN A 94 -8.40 15.95 -9.52
C GLN A 94 -7.07 16.74 -9.46
N ALA A 95 -6.09 16.29 -8.67
CA ALA A 95 -4.77 16.92 -8.61
C ALA A 95 -3.85 16.54 -9.78
N PHE A 96 -4.25 15.56 -10.60
CA PHE A 96 -3.46 15.05 -11.71
C PHE A 96 -4.05 15.48 -13.05
N ASP A 97 -3.17 15.90 -13.97
CA ASP A 97 -3.51 16.37 -15.32
C ASP A 97 -3.41 15.26 -16.36
N PHE A 98 -4.01 14.11 -16.08
CA PHE A 98 -4.16 13.00 -17.02
C PHE A 98 -5.42 12.20 -16.72
N ALA A 99 -6.01 11.62 -17.79
CA ALA A 99 -7.20 10.80 -17.63
C ALA A 99 -6.86 9.45 -16.98
N MET A 100 -7.76 8.99 -16.12
CA MET A 100 -7.70 7.68 -15.47
C MET A 100 -8.96 6.89 -15.80
N THR A 101 -8.79 5.58 -15.99
CA THR A 101 -9.88 4.63 -16.15
C THR A 101 -10.13 3.94 -14.81
N ASP A 102 -11.37 3.91 -14.39
CA ASP A 102 -11.77 3.37 -13.09
C ASP A 102 -11.60 1.85 -13.06
N VAL A 103 -10.93 1.37 -12.02
CA VAL A 103 -10.80 -0.05 -11.65
C VAL A 103 -11.54 -0.29 -10.35
N HIS A 104 -12.37 -1.31 -10.33
CA HIS A 104 -13.15 -1.71 -9.16
C HIS A 104 -12.79 -3.11 -8.68
N ASP A 105 -13.23 -3.46 -7.47
CA ASP A 105 -13.06 -4.80 -6.90
C ASP A 105 -13.56 -5.88 -7.88
N GLY A 106 -12.74 -6.87 -8.18
CA GLY A 106 -13.03 -7.94 -9.13
C GLY A 106 -12.80 -7.59 -10.60
N THR A 107 -12.39 -6.36 -10.95
CA THR A 107 -12.01 -6.03 -12.34
C THR A 107 -10.82 -6.90 -12.78
N LEU A 108 -10.92 -7.47 -13.97
CA LEU A 108 -9.84 -8.23 -14.59
C LEU A 108 -9.10 -7.35 -15.59
N ILE A 109 -7.79 -7.34 -15.52
CA ILE A 109 -6.88 -6.64 -16.41
C ILE A 109 -6.03 -7.71 -17.07
N GLU A 110 -6.16 -7.86 -18.38
CA GLU A 110 -5.54 -8.95 -19.14
C GLU A 110 -4.40 -8.43 -20.00
N THR A 111 -3.34 -9.21 -20.06
CA THR A 111 -2.24 -9.05 -21.01
C THR A 111 -1.73 -10.43 -21.42
N ASP A 112 -0.81 -10.50 -22.39
CA ASP A 112 -0.26 -11.77 -22.84
C ASP A 112 0.36 -12.57 -21.68
N GLY A 113 -0.26 -13.69 -21.32
CA GLY A 113 0.22 -14.63 -20.29
C GLY A 113 0.05 -14.16 -18.85
N ALA A 114 -0.80 -13.16 -18.59
CA ALA A 114 -1.11 -12.71 -17.23
C ALA A 114 -2.50 -12.08 -17.13
N THR A 115 -3.21 -12.45 -16.06
CA THR A 115 -4.52 -11.89 -15.68
C THR A 115 -4.41 -11.33 -14.27
N LEU A 116 -4.46 -10.02 -14.12
CA LEU A 116 -4.53 -9.34 -12.83
C LEU A 116 -6.00 -9.19 -12.41
N GLU A 117 -6.36 -9.72 -11.26
CA GLU A 117 -7.63 -9.45 -10.61
C GLU A 117 -7.46 -8.34 -9.57
N ALA A 118 -8.18 -7.25 -9.75
CA ALA A 118 -8.18 -6.13 -8.81
C ALA A 118 -8.90 -6.51 -7.51
N VAL A 119 -8.26 -6.30 -6.39
CA VAL A 119 -8.80 -6.57 -5.05
C VAL A 119 -8.79 -5.27 -4.26
N HIS A 120 -9.95 -4.63 -4.08
CA HIS A 120 -10.04 -3.39 -3.31
C HIS A 120 -9.71 -3.65 -1.84
N THR A 121 -8.69 -2.95 -1.35
CA THR A 121 -8.08 -3.15 -0.03
C THR A 121 -7.82 -1.82 0.67
N PRO A 122 -8.89 -1.06 1.01
CA PRO A 122 -8.75 0.23 1.69
C PRO A 122 -8.11 0.07 3.07
N GLY A 123 -7.55 1.19 3.58
CA GLY A 123 -6.97 1.27 4.92
C GLY A 123 -5.68 2.08 4.97
N HIS A 124 -4.71 1.79 4.10
CA HIS A 124 -3.56 2.64 3.87
C HIS A 124 -3.95 3.88 3.04
N ALA A 125 -4.73 3.68 2.01
CA ALA A 125 -5.41 4.70 1.21
C ALA A 125 -6.82 4.21 0.85
N LYS A 126 -7.78 5.12 0.61
CA LYS A 126 -9.16 4.75 0.26
C LYS A 126 -9.26 4.04 -1.08
N ASP A 127 -8.41 4.43 -2.01
CA ASP A 127 -8.33 3.94 -3.37
C ASP A 127 -7.37 2.75 -3.53
N HIS A 128 -6.85 2.21 -2.41
CA HIS A 128 -5.84 1.17 -2.48
C HIS A 128 -6.39 -0.12 -3.07
N ILE A 129 -5.71 -0.64 -4.09
CA ILE A 129 -5.97 -1.94 -4.73
C ILE A 129 -4.73 -2.82 -4.61
N CYS A 130 -4.91 -4.06 -4.17
CA CYS A 130 -3.98 -5.14 -4.45
C CYS A 130 -4.34 -5.79 -5.79
N TYR A 131 -3.35 -6.33 -6.50
CA TYR A 131 -3.58 -7.06 -7.75
C TYR A 131 -3.15 -8.51 -7.61
N TYR A 132 -4.10 -9.43 -7.82
CA TYR A 132 -3.86 -10.86 -7.75
C TYR A 132 -3.57 -11.40 -9.15
N LEU A 133 -2.35 -11.90 -9.37
CA LEU A 133 -1.94 -12.58 -10.60
C LEU A 133 -2.38 -14.04 -10.52
N ARG A 134 -3.39 -14.38 -11.30
CA ARG A 134 -4.09 -15.68 -11.23
C ARG A 134 -3.19 -16.86 -11.60
N GLU A 135 -2.38 -16.70 -12.62
CA GLU A 135 -1.53 -17.75 -13.18
C GLU A 135 -0.43 -18.22 -12.20
N GLU A 136 0.08 -17.30 -11.40
CA GLU A 136 1.15 -17.56 -10.44
C GLU A 136 0.66 -17.62 -8.99
N LYS A 137 -0.62 -17.33 -8.73
CA LYS A 137 -1.19 -17.15 -7.38
C LYS A 137 -0.37 -16.13 -6.57
N ALA A 138 0.13 -15.12 -7.26
CA ALA A 138 0.96 -14.07 -6.71
C ALA A 138 0.12 -12.82 -6.42
N LEU A 139 0.49 -12.08 -5.39
CA LEU A 139 -0.25 -10.88 -5.00
C LEU A 139 0.69 -9.66 -4.96
N PHE A 140 0.38 -8.65 -5.76
CA PHE A 140 0.99 -7.33 -5.64
C PHE A 140 0.22 -6.53 -4.60
N THR A 141 0.87 -6.17 -3.50
CA THR A 141 0.18 -5.60 -2.33
C THR A 141 0.30 -4.10 -2.20
N GLY A 142 0.97 -3.42 -3.16
CA GLY A 142 1.23 -2.00 -2.97
C GLY A 142 1.77 -1.73 -1.57
N ASP A 143 1.13 -0.80 -0.87
CA ASP A 143 1.49 -0.41 0.49
C ASP A 143 0.62 -1.05 1.59
N LEU A 144 -0.24 -2.00 1.25
CA LEU A 144 -1.01 -2.70 2.28
C LEU A 144 -0.11 -3.60 3.14
N VAL A 145 0.81 -4.33 2.50
CA VAL A 145 1.78 -5.23 3.16
C VAL A 145 3.15 -5.01 2.56
N LEU A 146 4.14 -4.67 3.38
CA LEU A 146 5.51 -4.37 2.97
C LEU A 146 6.44 -5.55 3.18
N GLY A 147 7.48 -5.65 2.36
CA GLY A 147 8.53 -6.67 2.50
C GLY A 147 9.33 -6.50 3.79
N ALA A 148 9.55 -5.26 4.20
CA ALA A 148 10.23 -4.90 5.45
C ALA A 148 9.41 -3.87 6.23
N GLY A 149 9.42 -3.96 7.57
CA GLY A 149 8.66 -3.06 8.44
C GLY A 149 7.15 -3.29 8.40
N THR A 150 6.40 -2.24 8.73
CA THR A 150 4.93 -2.21 8.72
C THR A 150 4.44 -0.93 8.06
N THR A 151 3.31 -0.99 7.39
CA THR A 151 2.72 0.17 6.71
C THR A 151 2.15 1.20 7.69
N VAL A 152 2.03 2.44 7.24
CA VAL A 152 1.28 3.50 7.92
C VAL A 152 -0.20 3.37 7.56
N VAL A 153 -1.08 3.52 8.55
CA VAL A 153 -2.54 3.47 8.36
C VAL A 153 -3.12 4.80 8.84
N PRO A 154 -3.23 5.80 7.94
CA PRO A 154 -3.77 7.12 8.28
C PRO A 154 -5.30 7.08 8.33
N GLU A 155 -5.90 7.87 9.23
CA GLU A 155 -7.35 8.02 9.32
C GLU A 155 -7.98 8.57 8.02
N GLU A 156 -7.32 9.54 7.41
CA GLU A 156 -7.77 10.16 6.15
C GLU A 156 -7.83 9.16 5.00
N GLY A 157 -6.93 8.18 5.01
CA GLY A 157 -6.79 7.20 3.92
C GLY A 157 -7.69 5.97 4.02
N GLY A 158 -8.47 5.80 5.09
CA GLY A 158 -9.36 4.63 5.26
C GLY A 158 -9.42 4.09 6.68
N GLY A 159 -8.35 4.23 7.46
CA GLY A 159 -8.34 3.85 8.85
C GLY A 159 -8.14 2.36 9.13
N LEU A 160 -8.02 2.05 10.41
CA LEU A 160 -7.59 0.72 10.86
C LEU A 160 -8.69 -0.35 10.71
N ILE A 161 -9.97 0.03 10.71
CA ILE A 161 -11.08 -0.92 10.52
C ILE A 161 -11.01 -1.54 9.12
N ASP A 162 -10.94 -0.68 8.10
CA ASP A 162 -10.86 -1.10 6.70
C ASP A 162 -9.55 -1.85 6.43
N TYR A 163 -8.45 -1.38 7.01
CA TYR A 163 -7.15 -2.05 6.90
C TYR A 163 -7.19 -3.49 7.41
N MET A 164 -7.76 -3.72 8.60
CA MET A 164 -7.89 -5.06 9.18
C MET A 164 -8.84 -5.95 8.38
N ALA A 165 -9.92 -5.40 7.84
CA ALA A 165 -10.82 -6.12 6.94
C ALA A 165 -10.10 -6.52 5.65
N SER A 166 -9.30 -5.62 5.08
CA SER A 166 -8.49 -5.85 3.88
C SER A 166 -7.48 -6.97 4.08
N LEU A 167 -6.73 -6.96 5.19
CA LEU A 167 -5.78 -8.05 5.50
C LEU A 167 -6.51 -9.41 5.61
N ARG A 168 -7.67 -9.46 6.30
CA ARG A 168 -8.46 -10.69 6.42
C ARG A 168 -9.09 -11.14 5.10
N LYS A 169 -9.42 -10.20 4.20
CA LYS A 169 -9.88 -10.49 2.83
C LYS A 169 -8.81 -11.24 2.04
N LEU A 170 -7.55 -10.81 2.14
CA LEU A 170 -6.43 -11.42 1.43
C LEU A 170 -6.14 -12.86 1.87
N LEU A 171 -6.42 -13.23 3.14
CA LEU A 171 -6.27 -14.60 3.62
C LEU A 171 -7.20 -15.62 2.92
N LYS A 172 -8.19 -15.14 2.17
CA LYS A 172 -9.14 -16.01 1.41
C LYS A 172 -8.61 -16.39 0.02
N PHE A 173 -7.54 -15.74 -0.45
CA PHE A 173 -6.91 -16.05 -1.72
C PHE A 173 -5.90 -17.17 -1.55
N GLU A 174 -5.71 -17.97 -2.59
CA GLU A 174 -4.61 -18.93 -2.64
C GLU A 174 -3.34 -18.19 -3.06
N LEU A 175 -2.39 -18.04 -2.13
CA LEU A 175 -1.19 -17.22 -2.32
C LEU A 175 0.08 -18.06 -2.27
N SER A 176 0.93 -17.91 -3.28
CA SER A 176 2.28 -18.50 -3.34
C SER A 176 3.36 -17.48 -2.94
N VAL A 177 3.19 -16.21 -3.32
CA VAL A 177 4.15 -15.13 -3.06
C VAL A 177 3.43 -13.78 -3.00
N ILE A 178 3.97 -12.85 -2.21
CA ILE A 178 3.59 -11.44 -2.22
C ILE A 178 4.74 -10.61 -2.78
N TYR A 179 4.41 -9.71 -3.72
CA TYR A 179 5.27 -8.69 -4.29
C TYR A 179 4.85 -7.31 -3.75
N PRO A 180 5.54 -6.77 -2.72
CA PRO A 180 5.19 -5.50 -2.09
C PRO A 180 5.78 -4.33 -2.85
N ALA A 181 5.18 -3.12 -2.71
CA ALA A 181 5.79 -1.92 -3.26
C ALA A 181 7.10 -1.52 -2.56
N HIS A 182 7.31 -1.93 -1.30
CA HIS A 182 8.54 -1.63 -0.57
C HIS A 182 9.15 -2.87 0.07
N GLY A 183 10.46 -3.07 -0.15
CA GLY A 183 11.23 -4.18 0.38
C GLY A 183 11.18 -5.44 -0.47
N PRO A 184 11.71 -6.57 0.03
CA PRO A 184 11.82 -7.81 -0.73
C PRO A 184 10.49 -8.54 -0.91
N ALA A 185 10.43 -9.44 -1.90
CA ALA A 185 9.32 -10.39 -2.08
C ALA A 185 9.15 -11.27 -0.83
N ILE A 186 7.92 -11.68 -0.56
CA ILE A 186 7.52 -12.43 0.64
C ILE A 186 7.08 -13.82 0.21
N HIS A 187 7.87 -14.81 0.54
CA HIS A 187 7.66 -16.23 0.15
C HIS A 187 6.82 -17.02 1.15
N ASP A 188 6.43 -16.42 2.27
CA ASP A 188 5.45 -16.99 3.20
C ASP A 188 4.31 -15.97 3.41
N PRO A 189 3.38 -15.87 2.44
CA PRO A 189 2.30 -14.89 2.44
C PRO A 189 1.41 -14.95 3.68
N TYR A 190 1.00 -16.17 4.06
CA TYR A 190 0.07 -16.34 5.17
C TYR A 190 0.69 -16.00 6.51
N LYS A 191 1.96 -16.38 6.72
CA LYS A 191 2.68 -15.98 7.92
C LYS A 191 2.76 -14.46 8.00
N LYS A 192 3.15 -13.79 6.91
CA LYS A 192 3.27 -12.33 6.87
C LYS A 192 1.95 -11.63 7.14
N LEU A 193 0.84 -12.06 6.52
CA LEU A 193 -0.50 -11.51 6.74
C LEU A 193 -0.94 -11.69 8.21
N ASN A 194 -0.73 -12.88 8.78
CA ASN A 194 -1.05 -13.15 10.18
C ASN A 194 -0.17 -12.36 11.15
N ASP A 195 1.13 -12.18 10.86
CA ASP A 195 2.02 -11.33 11.65
C ASP A 195 1.53 -9.87 11.67
N TYR A 196 1.06 -9.35 10.53
CA TYR A 196 0.48 -8.01 10.44
C TYR A 196 -0.80 -7.86 11.26
N ILE A 197 -1.72 -8.83 11.16
CA ILE A 197 -2.97 -8.85 11.93
C ILE A 197 -2.64 -8.91 13.43
N SER A 198 -1.82 -9.86 13.84
CA SER A 198 -1.45 -10.06 15.26
C SER A 198 -0.74 -8.84 15.85
N HIS A 199 0.15 -8.19 15.07
CA HIS A 199 0.81 -6.96 15.49
C HIS A 199 -0.21 -5.83 15.76
N ARG A 200 -1.20 -5.64 14.87
CA ARG A 200 -2.24 -4.62 15.06
C ARG A 200 -3.14 -4.94 16.25
N GLU A 201 -3.54 -6.19 16.43
CA GLU A 201 -4.35 -6.63 17.57
C GLU A 201 -3.61 -6.46 18.90
N LEU A 202 -2.31 -6.77 18.95
CA LEU A 202 -1.46 -6.52 20.11
C LEU A 202 -1.38 -5.03 20.45
N ARG A 203 -1.17 -4.16 19.46
CA ARG A 203 -1.14 -2.70 19.66
C ARG A 203 -2.47 -2.17 20.17
N GLU A 204 -3.59 -2.67 19.63
CA GLU A 204 -4.92 -2.31 20.12
C GLU A 204 -5.12 -2.68 21.59
N ALA A 205 -4.72 -3.90 21.97
CA ALA A 205 -4.77 -4.34 23.36
C ALA A 205 -3.94 -3.44 24.26
N GLN A 206 -2.71 -3.08 23.86
CA GLN A 206 -1.85 -2.17 24.62
C GLN A 206 -2.45 -0.76 24.77
N VAL A 207 -3.13 -0.24 23.74
CA VAL A 207 -3.84 1.05 23.81
C VAL A 207 -5.00 0.96 24.81
N LEU A 208 -5.80 -0.09 24.76
CA LEU A 208 -6.89 -0.30 25.68
C LEU A 208 -6.42 -0.47 27.14
N ASP A 209 -5.32 -1.21 27.34
CA ASP A 209 -4.71 -1.37 28.67
C ASP A 209 -4.18 -0.03 29.21
N ALA A 210 -3.66 0.84 28.36
CA ALA A 210 -3.25 2.19 28.77
C ALA A 210 -4.45 3.02 29.23
N LEU A 211 -5.58 2.96 28.50
CA LEU A 211 -6.83 3.63 28.90
C LEU A 211 -7.36 3.10 30.24
N ASN A 212 -7.36 1.78 30.43
CA ASN A 212 -7.76 1.14 31.70
C ASN A 212 -6.87 1.54 32.89
N ALA A 213 -5.61 1.89 32.61
CA ALA A 213 -4.68 2.44 33.59
C ALA A 213 -4.79 3.99 33.76
N ASN A 214 -5.88 4.60 33.25
CA ASN A 214 -6.13 6.05 33.28
C ASN A 214 -5.09 6.90 32.54
N VAL A 215 -4.42 6.35 31.53
CA VAL A 215 -3.56 7.10 30.61
C VAL A 215 -4.43 7.61 29.45
N THR A 216 -4.88 8.87 29.53
CA THR A 216 -5.93 9.43 28.66
C THR A 216 -5.41 10.23 27.46
N ASN A 217 -4.14 10.59 27.50
CA ASN A 217 -3.49 11.46 26.51
C ASN A 217 -2.67 10.65 25.51
N VAL A 218 -2.84 10.94 24.21
CA VAL A 218 -2.15 10.22 23.13
C VAL A 218 -0.63 10.18 23.31
N ALA A 219 -0.01 11.33 23.66
CA ALA A 219 1.44 11.37 23.84
C ALA A 219 1.91 10.51 25.02
N ALA A 220 1.12 10.45 26.10
CA ALA A 220 1.39 9.56 27.24
C ALA A 220 1.22 8.09 26.89
N ILE A 221 0.20 7.75 26.08
CA ILE A 221 -0.01 6.39 25.55
C ILE A 221 1.19 5.98 24.67
N VAL A 222 1.65 6.86 23.77
CA VAL A 222 2.85 6.61 22.95
C VAL A 222 4.06 6.30 23.82
N LYS A 223 4.37 7.15 24.83
CA LYS A 223 5.50 6.92 25.74
C LYS A 223 5.42 5.59 26.48
N ARG A 224 4.20 5.15 26.81
CA ARG A 224 3.96 3.89 27.52
C ARG A 224 4.17 2.66 26.63
N ILE A 225 3.75 2.75 25.35
CA ILE A 225 3.72 1.59 24.43
C ILE A 225 5.00 1.48 23.59
N TYR A 226 5.58 2.62 23.19
CA TYR A 226 6.69 2.68 22.24
C TYR A 226 8.02 2.98 22.96
N THR A 227 8.34 2.19 24.01
CA THR A 227 9.53 2.37 24.85
C THR A 227 10.85 2.20 24.11
N ASP A 228 10.85 1.36 23.07
CA ASP A 228 12.05 1.03 22.27
C ASP A 228 12.15 1.84 20.98
N VAL A 229 11.25 2.82 20.77
CA VAL A 229 11.20 3.65 19.57
C VAL A 229 11.82 5.02 19.85
N PRO A 230 12.79 5.48 19.04
CA PRO A 230 13.38 6.81 19.18
C PRO A 230 12.34 7.94 19.18
N GLU A 231 12.56 8.99 19.99
CA GLU A 231 11.58 10.08 20.16
C GLU A 231 11.20 10.81 18.87
N PHE A 232 12.11 10.90 17.89
CA PHE A 232 11.79 11.51 16.59
C PHE A 232 10.71 10.76 15.80
N LEU A 233 10.48 9.48 16.10
CA LEU A 233 9.41 8.65 15.52
C LEU A 233 8.10 8.71 16.32
N HIS A 234 8.06 9.36 17.49
CA HIS A 234 6.87 9.42 18.33
C HIS A 234 5.70 10.14 17.66
N LYS A 235 5.97 11.06 16.71
CA LYS A 235 4.89 11.68 15.90
C LYS A 235 4.19 10.64 15.02
N ALA A 236 4.94 9.75 14.37
CA ALA A 236 4.37 8.65 13.58
C ALA A 236 3.65 7.63 14.49
N ALA A 237 4.23 7.30 15.64
CA ALA A 237 3.61 6.44 16.66
C ALA A 237 2.29 7.04 17.19
N ALA A 238 2.19 8.36 17.34
CA ALA A 238 0.96 9.04 17.76
C ALA A 238 -0.17 8.85 16.74
N ASN A 239 0.12 8.92 15.44
CA ASN A 239 -0.86 8.62 14.39
C ASN A 239 -1.35 7.17 14.49
N SER A 240 -0.45 6.21 14.73
CA SER A 240 -0.85 4.81 14.93
C SER A 240 -1.73 4.62 16.17
N VAL A 241 -1.40 5.28 17.31
CA VAL A 241 -2.26 5.26 18.50
C VAL A 241 -3.62 5.86 18.23
N LEU A 242 -3.70 6.98 17.50
CA LEU A 242 -4.97 7.60 17.11
C LEU A 242 -5.82 6.67 16.26
N SER A 243 -5.24 5.97 15.29
CA SER A 243 -5.96 5.00 14.47
C SER A 243 -6.57 3.87 15.32
N HIS A 244 -5.84 3.36 16.33
CA HIS A 244 -6.38 2.39 17.27
C HIS A 244 -7.49 2.97 18.15
N LEU A 245 -7.32 4.18 18.67
CA LEU A 245 -8.32 4.86 19.50
C LEU A 245 -9.61 5.13 18.75
N ASN A 246 -9.52 5.57 17.49
CA ASN A 246 -10.68 5.80 16.63
C ASN A 246 -11.42 4.48 16.31
N LYS A 247 -10.69 3.41 16.04
CA LYS A 247 -11.27 2.07 15.88
C LYS A 247 -12.01 1.65 17.16
N LEU A 248 -11.36 1.73 18.32
CA LEU A 248 -11.97 1.41 19.61
C LEU A 248 -13.22 2.26 19.91
N LYS A 249 -13.20 3.54 19.53
CA LYS A 249 -14.35 4.43 19.67
C LYS A 249 -15.50 4.00 18.75
N THR A 250 -15.25 3.65 17.50
CA THR A 250 -16.24 3.17 16.56
C THR A 250 -16.86 1.86 17.02
N GLU A 251 -16.07 0.99 17.68
CA GLU A 251 -16.53 -0.27 18.26
C GLU A 251 -17.23 -0.11 19.64
N GLY A 252 -17.34 1.12 20.16
CA GLY A 252 -17.96 1.38 21.47
C GLY A 252 -17.12 0.90 22.66
N ARG A 253 -15.80 0.73 22.49
CA ARG A 253 -14.85 0.28 23.53
C ARG A 253 -14.02 1.42 24.12
N ALA A 254 -14.04 2.58 23.48
CA ALA A 254 -13.45 3.81 24.00
C ALA A 254 -14.32 5.02 23.70
N LYS A 255 -14.16 6.10 24.46
CA LYS A 255 -14.80 7.40 24.22
C LYS A 255 -13.78 8.52 24.29
N GLN A 256 -14.08 9.62 23.61
CA GLN A 256 -13.29 10.84 23.61
C GLN A 256 -14.09 12.01 24.18
N LYS A 257 -13.51 12.76 25.11
CA LYS A 257 -14.07 14.01 25.63
C LYS A 257 -12.94 15.01 25.87
N ASN A 258 -13.06 16.23 25.33
CA ASN A 258 -12.07 17.31 25.52
C ASN A 258 -10.62 16.89 25.21
N ASN A 259 -10.39 16.18 24.09
CA ASN A 259 -9.09 15.61 23.69
C ASN A 259 -8.51 14.53 24.60
N GLU A 260 -9.27 14.08 25.61
CA GLU A 260 -8.90 12.94 26.45
C GLU A 260 -9.71 11.69 26.06
N TRP A 261 -9.06 10.55 26.18
CA TRP A 261 -9.63 9.24 25.88
C TRP A 261 -9.87 8.45 27.16
N ALA A 262 -10.93 7.68 27.17
CA ALA A 262 -11.27 6.81 28.30
C ALA A 262 -11.85 5.50 27.78
N PRO A 263 -11.75 4.37 28.51
CA PRO A 263 -12.45 3.15 28.17
C PRO A 263 -13.97 3.36 28.34
N MET A 264 -14.76 2.54 27.66
CA MET A 264 -16.21 2.47 27.84
C MET A 264 -16.59 1.48 28.94
#